data_95062e52687e4bdd7ae35b6473515d80
#
_entry.id   95062e52687e4bdd7ae35b6473515d80
#
_cell.length_a   1.000
_cell.length_b   1.000
_cell.length_c   1.000
_cell.angle_alpha   90.00
_cell.angle_beta   90.00
_cell.angle_gamma   90.00
#
_symmetry.space_group_name_H-M   'P 1'
#
loop_
_entity.id
_entity.type
_entity.pdbx_description
1 polymer ?
#
loop_
_entity_poly.entity_id
_entity_poly.type
_entity_poly.pdbx_seq_one_letter_code
_entity_poly.pdbx_strand_id
1 'polypeptide(L)'
;MDRRNIKMVLAYDGTRYHGWQWQKNALTIQAIMEEKIQILTREQVAVIASGRTDAGVHALHQVCHFVTHSDMTPESIRKGLNSLLPEDILVRHAEQAPLDFHARYSVKSKTYEYRLLNTEQPDLFLRHYAWHMPRNLDRPRMQACLSLLKGRHDFSSFKAVRSDNLNPVREMIRAEFHDSPESDLIRFVFEADGFLRHMVRNIVGTVVEVGSGRISFEEFEELFKAKDRKRAGLNAPPHGLFLMMVRYD
;
A
#
# COMPACT_ATOMS: atom_id res chain seq x y z
N MET A 1 28.61 -22.47 -2.79
CA MET A 1 27.33 -22.32 -3.56
C MET A 1 27.25 -20.90 -4.08
N ASP A 2 26.74 -20.71 -5.28
CA ASP A 2 26.69 -19.41 -5.90
C ASP A 2 25.59 -18.53 -5.25
N ARG A 3 25.86 -17.24 -5.21
CA ARG A 3 24.93 -16.22 -4.71
C ARG A 3 23.73 -16.12 -5.65
N ARG A 4 22.51 -16.19 -5.13
CA ARG A 4 21.26 -16.14 -5.90
C ARG A 4 20.35 -15.07 -5.33
N ASN A 5 19.59 -14.40 -6.18
CA ASN A 5 18.59 -13.40 -5.80
C ASN A 5 17.20 -13.99 -6.02
N ILE A 6 16.42 -14.13 -4.96
CA ILE A 6 15.06 -14.69 -5.01
C ILE A 6 14.03 -13.57 -4.86
N LYS A 7 13.26 -13.36 -5.92
CA LYS A 7 12.12 -12.43 -5.93
C LYS A 7 10.86 -13.19 -5.55
N MET A 8 10.05 -12.59 -4.70
CA MET A 8 8.78 -13.17 -4.25
C MET A 8 7.64 -12.16 -4.35
N VAL A 9 6.44 -12.68 -4.64
CA VAL A 9 5.17 -11.95 -4.58
C VAL A 9 4.40 -12.44 -3.38
N LEU A 10 4.05 -11.53 -2.46
CA LEU A 10 3.34 -11.82 -1.23
C LEU A 10 1.94 -11.22 -1.25
N ALA A 11 0.99 -11.92 -0.63
CA ALA A 11 -0.26 -11.35 -0.16
C ALA A 11 -0.30 -11.44 1.37
N TYR A 12 -0.89 -10.43 2.02
CA TYR A 12 -1.12 -10.49 3.47
C TYR A 12 -2.31 -9.63 3.92
N ASP A 13 -2.98 -10.12 4.95
CA ASP A 13 -3.88 -9.33 5.77
C ASP A 13 -3.06 -8.58 6.81
N GLY A 14 -3.06 -7.24 6.73
CA GLY A 14 -2.26 -6.38 7.59
C GLY A 14 -2.84 -6.14 8.99
N THR A 15 -4.07 -6.62 9.27
CA THR A 15 -4.84 -6.28 10.47
C THR A 15 -4.06 -6.49 11.78
N ARG A 16 -3.30 -7.58 11.88
CA ARG A 16 -2.55 -7.96 13.08
C ARG A 16 -1.13 -7.39 13.14
N TYR A 17 -0.68 -6.69 12.08
CA TYR A 17 0.72 -6.30 11.91
C TYR A 17 0.94 -4.80 12.05
N HIS A 18 2.07 -4.43 12.62
CA HIS A 18 2.54 -3.05 12.69
C HIS A 18 3.22 -2.59 11.39
N GLY A 19 2.68 -3.07 10.25
CA GLY A 19 3.15 -2.79 8.91
C GLY A 19 4.28 -3.72 8.45
N TRP A 20 4.91 -3.32 7.36
CA TRP A 20 5.99 -4.11 6.76
C TRP A 20 7.29 -4.09 7.58
N GLN A 21 7.80 -2.89 7.88
CA GLN A 21 9.15 -2.66 8.35
C GLN A 21 9.40 -3.25 9.73
N TRP A 22 10.51 -4.00 9.87
CA TRP A 22 11.00 -4.52 11.15
C TRP A 22 11.07 -3.43 12.23
N GLN A 23 10.60 -3.75 13.42
CA GLN A 23 10.61 -2.90 14.62
C GLN A 23 10.87 -3.77 15.86
N LYS A 24 11.63 -3.25 16.82
CA LYS A 24 12.11 -4.02 17.99
C LYS A 24 10.98 -4.66 18.83
N ASN A 25 9.86 -3.99 18.99
CA ASN A 25 8.79 -4.40 19.91
C ASN A 25 7.42 -4.51 19.19
N ALA A 26 7.43 -4.90 17.92
CA ALA A 26 6.20 -5.00 17.14
C ALA A 26 6.25 -6.17 16.16
N LEU A 27 5.11 -6.85 16.02
CA LEU A 27 4.93 -7.90 15.02
C LEU A 27 4.84 -7.26 13.64
N THR A 28 5.76 -7.59 12.72
CA THR A 28 5.84 -7.01 11.38
C THR A 28 6.00 -8.09 10.32
N ILE A 29 5.52 -7.81 9.09
CA ILE A 29 5.61 -8.77 7.98
C ILE A 29 7.06 -9.13 7.68
N GLN A 30 7.98 -8.14 7.65
CA GLN A 30 9.40 -8.35 7.38
C GLN A 30 10.04 -9.29 8.41
N ALA A 31 9.77 -9.11 9.70
CA ALA A 31 10.33 -9.94 10.76
C ALA A 31 9.92 -11.41 10.59
N ILE A 32 8.64 -11.66 10.31
CA ILE A 32 8.14 -13.02 10.08
C ILE A 32 8.79 -13.63 8.85
N MET A 33 8.86 -12.89 7.74
CA MET A 33 9.47 -13.40 6.52
C MET A 33 10.94 -13.77 6.74
N GLU A 34 11.72 -12.91 7.39
CA GLU A 34 13.14 -13.15 7.69
C GLU A 34 13.32 -14.37 8.62
N GLU A 35 12.49 -14.49 9.66
CA GLU A 35 12.47 -15.65 10.55
C GLU A 35 12.17 -16.96 9.80
N LYS A 36 11.12 -17.00 8.98
CA LYS A 36 10.73 -18.22 8.28
C LYS A 36 11.71 -18.60 7.16
N ILE A 37 12.32 -17.61 6.48
CA ILE A 37 13.40 -17.87 5.53
C ILE A 37 14.62 -18.47 6.27
N GLN A 38 14.98 -17.94 7.44
CA GLN A 38 16.08 -18.47 8.24
C GLN A 38 15.84 -19.91 8.68
N ILE A 39 14.62 -20.25 9.10
CA ILE A 39 14.25 -21.65 9.44
C ILE A 39 14.42 -22.55 8.22
N LEU A 40 13.96 -22.11 7.06
CA LEU A 40 13.93 -22.91 5.83
C LEU A 40 15.31 -23.09 5.22
N THR A 41 16.10 -22.02 5.12
CA THR A 41 17.39 -22.01 4.41
C THR A 41 18.59 -22.15 5.34
N ARG A 42 18.40 -21.98 6.64
CA ARG A 42 19.44 -21.87 7.70
C ARG A 42 20.37 -20.67 7.49
N GLU A 43 19.93 -19.67 6.70
CA GLU A 43 20.67 -18.44 6.44
C GLU A 43 19.95 -17.24 7.04
N GLN A 44 20.69 -16.36 7.69
CA GLN A 44 20.15 -15.05 8.09
C GLN A 44 20.20 -14.09 6.89
N VAL A 45 19.03 -13.67 6.43
CA VAL A 45 18.89 -12.83 5.24
C VAL A 45 18.13 -11.55 5.56
N ALA A 46 18.36 -10.50 4.76
CA ALA A 46 17.56 -9.29 4.79
C ALA A 46 16.52 -9.34 3.66
N VAL A 47 15.25 -9.20 4.00
CA VAL A 47 14.14 -9.15 3.02
C VAL A 47 13.83 -7.70 2.67
N ILE A 48 14.02 -7.37 1.40
CA ILE A 48 13.82 -6.01 0.88
C ILE A 48 12.53 -5.96 0.06
N ALA A 49 11.57 -5.14 0.49
CA ALA A 49 10.30 -4.96 -0.22
C ALA A 49 10.33 -3.81 -1.23
N SER A 50 9.39 -3.84 -2.18
CA SER A 50 9.13 -2.75 -3.14
C SER A 50 8.78 -1.44 -2.46
N GLY A 51 8.18 -1.50 -1.28
CA GLY A 51 7.84 -0.36 -0.43
C GLY A 51 7.26 -0.82 0.89
N ARG A 52 7.30 0.08 1.87
CA ARG A 52 6.72 -0.17 3.19
C ARG A 52 5.21 0.03 3.13
N THR A 53 4.46 -0.81 3.84
CA THR A 53 3.06 -0.57 4.17
C THR A 53 2.97 -0.17 5.63
N ASP A 54 2.00 0.71 5.96
CA ASP A 54 1.74 1.13 7.35
C ASP A 54 1.08 0.00 8.15
N ALA A 55 1.03 0.14 9.47
CA ALA A 55 0.28 -0.75 10.35
C ALA A 55 -1.18 -0.85 9.91
N GLY A 56 -1.71 -2.07 9.82
CA GLY A 56 -3.09 -2.36 9.41
C GLY A 56 -3.36 -2.26 7.90
N VAL A 57 -2.36 -1.98 7.06
CA VAL A 57 -2.50 -1.93 5.60
C VAL A 57 -2.27 -3.32 5.00
N HIS A 58 -3.14 -3.71 4.07
CA HIS A 58 -3.10 -5.01 3.39
C HIS A 58 -2.30 -4.97 2.09
N ALA A 59 -1.95 -6.15 1.58
CA ALA A 59 -1.39 -6.30 0.25
C ALA A 59 -1.89 -7.57 -0.43
N LEU A 60 -2.22 -7.45 -1.72
CA LEU A 60 -2.48 -8.59 -2.59
C LEU A 60 -1.27 -8.91 -3.48
N HIS A 61 -0.37 -7.93 -3.65
CA HIS A 61 0.79 -8.07 -4.54
C HIS A 61 1.99 -7.24 -4.03
N GLN A 62 2.44 -7.51 -2.78
CA GLN A 62 3.72 -6.98 -2.34
C GLN A 62 4.85 -7.76 -2.99
N VAL A 63 5.83 -7.07 -3.56
CA VAL A 63 7.03 -7.70 -4.10
C VAL A 63 8.20 -7.47 -3.16
N CYS A 64 8.93 -8.53 -2.86
CA CYS A 64 10.18 -8.45 -2.11
C CYS A 64 11.24 -9.35 -2.74
N HIS A 65 12.49 -9.17 -2.32
CA HIS A 65 13.59 -10.06 -2.67
C HIS A 65 14.53 -10.27 -1.50
N PHE A 66 15.27 -11.35 -1.56
CA PHE A 66 16.40 -11.62 -0.67
C PHE A 66 17.50 -12.38 -1.42
N VAL A 67 18.70 -12.30 -0.90
CA VAL A 67 19.88 -12.99 -1.47
C VAL A 67 20.22 -14.18 -0.59
N THR A 68 20.48 -15.35 -1.21
CA THR A 68 20.77 -16.62 -0.53
C THR A 68 21.84 -17.40 -1.27
N HIS A 69 22.50 -18.31 -0.56
CA HIS A 69 23.39 -19.35 -1.12
C HIS A 69 22.70 -20.70 -1.17
N SER A 70 21.45 -20.82 -0.64
CA SER A 70 20.68 -22.06 -0.68
C SER A 70 20.45 -22.52 -2.13
N ASP A 71 20.56 -23.81 -2.38
CA ASP A 71 20.28 -24.46 -3.67
C ASP A 71 18.81 -24.81 -3.89
N MET A 72 17.95 -24.57 -2.90
CA MET A 72 16.51 -24.79 -3.01
C MET A 72 15.92 -24.10 -4.24
N THR A 73 15.08 -24.79 -5.00
CA THR A 73 14.37 -24.17 -6.12
C THR A 73 13.41 -23.08 -5.60
N PRO A 74 13.13 -22.01 -6.39
CA PRO A 74 12.16 -21.00 -5.98
C PRO A 74 10.81 -21.58 -5.59
N GLU A 75 10.36 -22.61 -6.28
CA GLU A 75 9.10 -23.33 -5.96
C GLU A 75 9.18 -24.07 -4.62
N SER A 76 10.33 -24.70 -4.30
CA SER A 76 10.55 -25.33 -2.99
C SER A 76 10.56 -24.28 -1.86
N ILE A 77 11.17 -23.12 -2.10
CA ILE A 77 11.15 -21.98 -1.17
C ILE A 77 9.70 -21.53 -0.94
N ARG A 78 8.93 -21.31 -2.01
CA ARG A 78 7.52 -20.91 -1.93
C ARG A 78 6.69 -21.89 -1.10
N LYS A 79 6.76 -23.17 -1.40
CA LYS A 79 6.03 -24.22 -0.68
C LYS A 79 6.47 -24.32 0.78
N GLY A 80 7.77 -24.32 1.03
CA GLY A 80 8.33 -24.38 2.39
C GLY A 80 7.93 -23.17 3.23
N LEU A 81 7.99 -21.96 2.67
CA LEU A 81 7.53 -20.76 3.38
C LEU A 81 6.04 -20.83 3.69
N ASN A 82 5.18 -21.21 2.74
CA ASN A 82 3.74 -21.30 2.97
C ASN A 82 3.34 -22.37 4.00
N SER A 83 4.19 -23.38 4.26
CA SER A 83 3.97 -24.33 5.35
C SER A 83 4.38 -23.82 6.73
N LEU A 84 5.20 -22.75 6.78
CA LEU A 84 5.73 -22.15 8.03
C LEU A 84 5.06 -20.82 8.39
N LEU A 85 4.51 -20.14 7.39
CA LEU A 85 3.86 -18.82 7.55
C LEU A 85 2.50 -18.97 8.24
N PRO A 86 2.08 -17.94 9.02
CA PRO A 86 0.72 -17.87 9.50
C PRO A 86 -0.28 -17.69 8.33
N GLU A 87 -1.53 -18.03 8.55
CA GLU A 87 -2.58 -18.07 7.52
C GLU A 87 -2.88 -16.71 6.86
N ASP A 88 -2.50 -15.63 7.51
CA ASP A 88 -2.68 -14.24 7.05
C ASP A 88 -1.50 -13.70 6.21
N ILE A 89 -0.49 -14.54 5.90
CA ILE A 89 0.62 -14.23 4.97
C ILE A 89 0.79 -15.38 3.97
N LEU A 90 0.80 -15.05 2.67
CA LEU A 90 0.95 -16.04 1.60
C LEU A 90 2.03 -15.62 0.60
N VAL A 91 2.97 -16.50 0.29
CA VAL A 91 3.87 -16.38 -0.86
C VAL A 91 3.14 -16.90 -2.10
N ARG A 92 2.67 -16.01 -2.96
CA ARG A 92 1.94 -16.36 -4.19
C ARG A 92 2.84 -16.89 -5.29
N HIS A 93 4.02 -16.29 -5.41
CA HIS A 93 5.01 -16.62 -6.44
C HIS A 93 6.41 -16.44 -5.89
N ALA A 94 7.35 -17.25 -6.37
CA ALA A 94 8.78 -17.09 -6.15
C ALA A 94 9.52 -17.44 -7.44
N GLU A 95 10.52 -16.62 -7.78
CA GLU A 95 11.37 -16.81 -8.95
C GLU A 95 12.80 -16.39 -8.66
N GLN A 96 13.75 -16.92 -9.41
CA GLN A 96 15.11 -16.41 -9.40
C GLN A 96 15.18 -15.19 -10.30
N ALA A 97 15.59 -14.07 -9.72
CA ALA A 97 15.78 -12.81 -10.42
C ALA A 97 17.27 -12.57 -10.72
N PRO A 98 17.63 -11.69 -11.67
CA PRO A 98 18.98 -11.21 -11.86
C PRO A 98 19.58 -10.66 -10.56
N LEU A 99 20.88 -10.76 -10.38
CA LEU A 99 21.55 -10.31 -9.14
C LEU A 99 21.46 -8.80 -8.90
N ASP A 100 21.30 -8.02 -9.96
CA ASP A 100 21.10 -6.57 -9.93
C ASP A 100 19.64 -6.15 -9.73
N PHE A 101 18.69 -7.08 -9.80
CA PHE A 101 17.29 -6.78 -9.49
C PHE A 101 17.15 -6.31 -8.04
N HIS A 102 16.49 -5.17 -7.86
CA HIS A 102 16.21 -4.60 -6.55
C HIS A 102 14.73 -4.25 -6.40
N ALA A 103 14.00 -4.96 -5.53
CA ALA A 103 12.54 -4.85 -5.38
C ALA A 103 12.05 -3.40 -5.18
N ARG A 104 12.86 -2.53 -4.56
CA ARG A 104 12.48 -1.12 -4.33
C ARG A 104 12.88 -0.19 -5.48
N TYR A 105 14.07 -0.35 -6.03
CA TYR A 105 14.63 0.63 -6.97
C TYR A 105 14.29 0.32 -8.43
N SER A 106 13.99 -0.93 -8.76
CA SER A 106 13.58 -1.33 -10.11
C SER A 106 12.09 -1.09 -10.40
N VAL A 107 11.30 -0.61 -9.41
CA VAL A 107 9.85 -0.37 -9.57
C VAL A 107 9.56 0.71 -10.59
N LYS A 108 8.62 0.46 -11.49
CA LYS A 108 8.05 1.43 -12.45
C LYS A 108 6.79 2.08 -11.93
N SER A 109 5.84 1.29 -11.43
CA SER A 109 4.63 1.82 -10.81
C SER A 109 4.10 0.92 -9.70
N LYS A 110 3.24 1.48 -8.86
CA LYS A 110 2.46 0.77 -7.83
C LYS A 110 1.02 1.17 -7.94
N THR A 111 0.13 0.20 -7.74
CA THR A 111 -1.31 0.43 -7.67
C THR A 111 -1.81 0.15 -6.26
N TYR A 112 -2.50 1.10 -5.68
CA TYR A 112 -3.24 0.96 -4.43
C TYR A 112 -4.74 1.06 -4.67
N GLU A 113 -5.50 0.27 -3.91
CA GLU A 113 -6.95 0.40 -3.79
C GLU A 113 -7.28 0.81 -2.36
N TYR A 114 -8.18 1.79 -2.20
CA TYR A 114 -8.76 2.12 -0.91
C TYR A 114 -10.26 1.84 -0.95
N ARG A 115 -10.76 1.11 0.04
CA ARG A 115 -12.17 0.71 0.14
C ARG A 115 -12.90 1.55 1.17
N LEU A 116 -14.00 2.16 0.74
CA LEU A 116 -14.92 2.94 1.57
C LEU A 116 -16.31 2.31 1.48
N LEU A 117 -16.88 1.90 2.60
CA LEU A 117 -18.24 1.41 2.71
C LEU A 117 -19.15 2.59 3.04
N ASN A 118 -19.99 3.01 2.09
CA ASN A 118 -20.84 4.19 2.23
C ASN A 118 -22.31 3.79 2.43
N THR A 119 -22.62 3.28 3.60
CA THR A 119 -23.93 2.83 4.05
C THR A 119 -24.28 3.45 5.38
N GLU A 120 -25.56 3.48 5.72
CA GLU A 120 -26.04 3.85 7.05
C GLU A 120 -25.57 2.83 8.11
N GLN A 121 -25.73 1.54 7.81
CA GLN A 121 -25.35 0.44 8.70
C GLN A 121 -23.95 -0.08 8.36
N PRO A 122 -23.10 -0.39 9.38
CA PRO A 122 -21.80 -1.00 9.15
C PRO A 122 -21.95 -2.47 8.73
N ASP A 123 -21.01 -2.94 7.89
CA ASP A 123 -20.86 -4.37 7.59
C ASP A 123 -19.80 -4.99 8.52
N LEU A 124 -20.23 -6.01 9.29
CA LEU A 124 -19.36 -6.69 10.27
C LEU A 124 -18.21 -7.46 9.60
N PHE A 125 -18.39 -7.95 8.38
CA PHE A 125 -17.36 -8.70 7.64
C PHE A 125 -16.38 -7.77 6.95
N LEU A 126 -16.76 -6.54 6.62
CA LEU A 126 -15.89 -5.53 6.02
C LEU A 126 -15.20 -4.63 7.05
N ARG A 127 -15.45 -4.77 8.36
CA ARG A 127 -14.91 -3.88 9.40
C ARG A 127 -13.38 -3.75 9.42
N HIS A 128 -12.66 -4.77 8.92
CA HIS A 128 -11.21 -4.77 8.81
C HIS A 128 -10.70 -4.54 7.37
N TYR A 129 -11.61 -4.33 6.41
CA TYR A 129 -11.28 -4.27 4.98
C TYR A 129 -11.90 -3.08 4.25
N ALA A 130 -12.67 -2.23 4.93
CA ALA A 130 -13.25 -1.01 4.40
C ALA A 130 -13.47 0.03 5.49
N TRP A 131 -13.29 1.29 5.15
CA TRP A 131 -13.65 2.40 6.04
C TRP A 131 -15.15 2.65 5.94
N HIS A 132 -15.90 2.45 7.03
CA HIS A 132 -17.33 2.75 7.09
C HIS A 132 -17.57 4.26 7.22
N MET A 133 -18.41 4.81 6.34
CA MET A 133 -18.82 6.21 6.30
C MET A 133 -20.33 6.33 6.10
N PRO A 134 -21.10 6.60 7.17
CA PRO A 134 -22.59 6.61 7.12
C PRO A 134 -23.17 7.92 6.57
N ARG A 135 -22.34 8.82 6.03
CA ARG A 135 -22.78 10.13 5.52
C ARG A 135 -22.94 10.10 4.02
N ASN A 136 -23.93 10.87 3.51
CA ASN A 136 -24.00 11.12 2.08
C ASN A 136 -22.74 11.84 1.58
N LEU A 137 -22.25 11.40 0.44
CA LEU A 137 -21.03 11.92 -0.19
C LEU A 137 -21.37 12.47 -1.59
N ASP A 138 -20.91 13.66 -1.88
CA ASP A 138 -20.99 14.29 -3.21
C ASP A 138 -19.96 13.64 -4.15
N ARG A 139 -20.39 12.61 -4.88
CA ARG A 139 -19.56 11.85 -5.83
C ARG A 139 -18.92 12.71 -6.92
N PRO A 140 -19.67 13.62 -7.59
CA PRO A 140 -19.11 14.53 -8.59
C PRO A 140 -17.95 15.36 -8.05
N ARG A 141 -18.07 15.95 -6.87
CA ARG A 141 -16.99 16.74 -6.25
C ARG A 141 -15.77 15.89 -5.92
N MET A 142 -15.99 14.67 -5.38
CA MET A 142 -14.90 13.74 -5.11
C MET A 142 -14.15 13.38 -6.41
N GLN A 143 -14.87 13.11 -7.51
CA GLN A 143 -14.26 12.80 -8.81
C GLN A 143 -13.46 13.99 -9.36
N ALA A 144 -13.97 15.21 -9.21
CA ALA A 144 -13.25 16.42 -9.60
C ALA A 144 -11.90 16.55 -8.86
N CYS A 145 -11.89 16.33 -7.53
CA CYS A 145 -10.65 16.32 -6.75
C CYS A 145 -9.63 15.29 -7.25
N LEU A 146 -10.07 14.07 -7.56
CA LEU A 146 -9.17 13.02 -8.06
C LEU A 146 -8.59 13.37 -9.44
N SER A 147 -9.39 14.03 -10.28
CA SER A 147 -8.94 14.45 -11.62
C SER A 147 -7.78 15.45 -11.57
N LEU A 148 -7.74 16.33 -10.56
CA LEU A 148 -6.65 17.28 -10.33
C LEU A 148 -5.32 16.62 -9.94
N LEU A 149 -5.36 15.41 -9.40
CA LEU A 149 -4.16 14.71 -8.92
C LEU A 149 -3.38 14.01 -10.04
N LYS A 150 -3.97 13.83 -11.23
CA LYS A 150 -3.31 13.14 -12.36
C LYS A 150 -2.16 13.97 -12.91
N GLY A 151 -1.08 13.27 -13.30
CA GLY A 151 0.14 13.89 -13.80
C GLY A 151 1.21 14.07 -12.75
N ARG A 152 2.22 14.88 -13.08
CA ARG A 152 3.41 15.10 -12.27
C ARG A 152 3.23 16.30 -11.34
N HIS A 153 3.12 16.03 -10.05
CA HIS A 153 2.86 17.05 -9.04
C HIS A 153 3.73 16.88 -7.79
N ASP A 154 3.85 17.97 -7.02
CA ASP A 154 4.39 17.98 -5.67
C ASP A 154 3.27 17.61 -4.67
N PHE A 155 3.37 16.43 -4.06
CA PHE A 155 2.39 15.90 -3.11
C PHE A 155 2.73 16.20 -1.64
N SER A 156 3.44 17.27 -1.34
CA SER A 156 3.82 17.67 0.02
C SER A 156 2.61 17.80 0.95
N SER A 157 1.46 18.29 0.45
CA SER A 157 0.21 18.40 1.22
C SER A 157 -0.32 17.04 1.71
N PHE A 158 0.03 15.96 1.02
CA PHE A 158 -0.42 14.61 1.37
C PHE A 158 0.68 13.72 1.98
N LYS A 159 1.86 14.27 2.23
CA LYS A 159 2.99 13.57 2.87
C LYS A 159 2.81 13.50 4.39
N ALA A 160 3.26 12.43 5.04
CA ALA A 160 3.35 12.38 6.50
C ALA A 160 4.29 13.46 7.05
N VAL A 161 3.94 14.08 8.18
CA VAL A 161 4.66 15.23 8.79
C VAL A 161 6.15 14.93 9.04
N ARG A 162 6.51 13.69 9.42
CA ARG A 162 7.89 13.25 9.66
C ARG A 162 8.27 12.18 8.63
N SER A 163 8.50 12.60 7.39
CA SER A 163 8.91 11.70 6.30
C SER A 163 10.33 12.02 5.86
N ASP A 164 11.20 11.02 5.86
CA ASP A 164 12.60 11.12 5.40
C ASP A 164 12.75 11.33 3.89
N ASN A 165 11.63 11.31 3.14
CA ASN A 165 11.66 11.47 1.70
C ASN A 165 11.78 12.96 1.33
N LEU A 166 12.95 13.34 0.82
CA LEU A 166 13.27 14.73 0.45
C LEU A 166 12.58 15.17 -0.85
N ASN A 167 12.30 14.24 -1.78
CA ASN A 167 11.60 14.58 -3.03
C ASN A 167 10.11 14.22 -2.94
N PRO A 168 9.20 15.21 -2.83
CA PRO A 168 7.77 14.97 -2.76
C PRO A 168 7.09 14.84 -4.14
N VAL A 169 7.81 15.05 -5.24
CA VAL A 169 7.23 15.00 -6.58
C VAL A 169 6.98 13.55 -7.00
N ARG A 170 5.76 13.27 -7.50
CA ARG A 170 5.33 11.97 -8.02
C ARG A 170 4.57 12.14 -9.32
N GLU A 171 4.66 11.13 -10.17
CA GLU A 171 3.84 10.98 -11.36
C GLU A 171 2.60 10.13 -11.01
N MET A 172 1.44 10.78 -10.87
CA MET A 172 0.16 10.09 -10.63
C MET A 172 -0.44 9.66 -11.99
N ILE A 173 -0.30 8.38 -12.31
CA ILE A 173 -0.75 7.79 -13.57
C ILE A 173 -2.27 7.64 -13.56
N ARG A 174 -2.83 7.22 -12.40
CA ARG A 174 -4.26 6.97 -12.22
C ARG A 174 -4.71 7.44 -10.85
N ALA A 175 -5.81 8.20 -10.81
CA ALA A 175 -6.51 8.59 -9.59
C ALA A 175 -8.00 8.67 -9.92
N GLU A 176 -8.77 7.70 -9.47
CA GLU A 176 -10.19 7.57 -9.75
C GLU A 176 -10.88 6.73 -8.69
N PHE A 177 -12.20 6.75 -8.65
CA PHE A 177 -12.95 5.77 -7.89
C PHE A 177 -13.98 5.06 -8.79
N HIS A 178 -14.32 3.84 -8.40
CA HIS A 178 -15.37 3.05 -8.98
C HIS A 178 -16.49 2.92 -7.96
N ASP A 179 -17.66 3.37 -8.35
CA ASP A 179 -18.91 3.29 -7.62
C ASP A 179 -19.85 2.39 -8.42
N SER A 180 -20.43 1.38 -7.80
CA SER A 180 -21.40 0.49 -8.45
C SER A 180 -22.75 0.68 -7.79
N PRO A 181 -23.84 0.85 -8.58
CA PRO A 181 -25.18 0.92 -8.04
C PRO A 181 -25.60 -0.34 -7.25
N GLU A 182 -24.91 -1.47 -7.50
CA GLU A 182 -25.18 -2.76 -6.87
C GLU A 182 -24.34 -2.97 -5.59
N SER A 183 -23.45 -2.03 -5.28
CA SER A 183 -22.53 -2.16 -4.15
C SER A 183 -22.31 -0.83 -3.47
N ASP A 184 -22.56 -0.79 -2.16
CA ASP A 184 -22.26 0.37 -1.31
C ASP A 184 -20.76 0.59 -1.09
N LEU A 185 -19.92 -0.23 -1.71
CA LEU A 185 -18.46 -0.19 -1.60
C LEU A 185 -17.86 0.68 -2.70
N ILE A 186 -17.39 1.87 -2.33
CA ILE A 186 -16.61 2.76 -3.19
C ILE A 186 -15.14 2.30 -3.16
N ARG A 187 -14.55 2.09 -4.34
CA ARG A 187 -13.15 1.70 -4.49
C ARG A 187 -12.36 2.84 -5.15
N PHE A 188 -11.50 3.49 -4.37
CA PHE A 188 -10.54 4.44 -4.92
C PHE A 188 -9.32 3.69 -5.45
N VAL A 189 -8.88 4.02 -6.66
CA VAL A 189 -7.72 3.39 -7.28
C VAL A 189 -6.69 4.45 -7.62
N PHE A 190 -5.46 4.24 -7.14
CA PHE A 190 -4.32 5.11 -7.38
C PHE A 190 -3.17 4.32 -7.97
N GLU A 191 -2.60 4.79 -9.09
CA GLU A 191 -1.37 4.27 -9.65
C GLU A 191 -0.37 5.42 -9.83
N ALA A 192 0.87 5.21 -9.37
CA ALA A 192 1.94 6.22 -9.47
C ALA A 192 3.32 5.55 -9.57
N ASP A 193 4.33 6.30 -10.02
CA ASP A 193 5.75 5.91 -10.00
C ASP A 193 6.27 5.61 -8.58
N GLY A 194 5.58 6.14 -7.57
CA GLY A 194 5.84 5.90 -6.16
C GLY A 194 4.89 6.69 -5.27
N PHE A 195 4.84 6.32 -4.00
CA PHE A 195 4.00 7.00 -3.00
C PHE A 195 4.82 7.47 -1.82
N LEU A 196 4.50 8.65 -1.31
CA LEU A 196 5.01 9.15 -0.04
C LEU A 196 4.33 8.44 1.13
N ARG A 197 4.97 8.44 2.28
CA ARG A 197 4.35 7.89 3.50
C ARG A 197 3.00 8.55 3.76
N HIS A 198 1.95 7.76 4.00
CA HIS A 198 0.55 8.14 4.21
C HIS A 198 -0.16 8.81 3.02
N MET A 199 0.49 8.97 1.86
CA MET A 199 -0.01 9.77 0.73
C MET A 199 -1.44 9.35 0.31
N VAL A 200 -1.67 8.09 0.00
CA VAL A 200 -2.99 7.60 -0.44
C VAL A 200 -4.05 7.86 0.62
N ARG A 201 -3.76 7.54 1.88
CA ARG A 201 -4.70 7.72 3.00
C ARG A 201 -5.03 9.20 3.27
N ASN A 202 -4.05 10.10 3.12
CA ASN A 202 -4.27 11.54 3.24
C ASN A 202 -5.09 12.08 2.07
N ILE A 203 -4.86 11.60 0.85
CA ILE A 203 -5.69 11.95 -0.32
C ILE A 203 -7.13 11.49 -0.10
N VAL A 204 -7.35 10.22 0.21
CA VAL A 204 -8.70 9.67 0.41
C VAL A 204 -9.42 10.40 1.54
N GLY A 205 -8.76 10.60 2.68
CA GLY A 205 -9.36 11.32 3.81
C GLY A 205 -9.81 12.74 3.43
N THR A 206 -8.96 13.48 2.69
CA THR A 206 -9.29 14.84 2.24
C THR A 206 -10.41 14.83 1.20
N VAL A 207 -10.39 13.91 0.23
CA VAL A 207 -11.45 13.77 -0.79
C VAL A 207 -12.80 13.42 -0.15
N VAL A 208 -12.80 12.56 0.88
CA VAL A 208 -14.03 12.23 1.64
C VAL A 208 -14.55 13.44 2.43
N GLU A 209 -13.66 14.30 2.95
CA GLU A 209 -14.10 15.56 3.59
C GLU A 209 -14.71 16.52 2.58
N VAL A 210 -14.21 16.59 1.33
CA VAL A 210 -14.87 17.33 0.25
C VAL A 210 -16.23 16.70 -0.08
N GLY A 211 -16.30 15.40 -0.24
CA GLY A 211 -17.56 14.69 -0.51
C GLY A 211 -18.61 14.90 0.57
N SER A 212 -18.21 15.05 1.85
CA SER A 212 -19.10 15.33 2.97
C SER A 212 -19.42 16.82 3.16
N GLY A 213 -18.87 17.71 2.32
CA GLY A 213 -19.09 19.17 2.38
C GLY A 213 -18.34 19.89 3.52
N ARG A 214 -17.35 19.24 4.17
CA ARG A 214 -16.52 19.87 5.21
C ARG A 214 -15.42 20.75 4.63
N ILE A 215 -14.95 20.42 3.44
CA ILE A 215 -13.96 21.16 2.66
C ILE A 215 -14.61 21.43 1.30
N SER A 216 -14.52 22.64 0.77
CA SER A 216 -15.00 22.94 -0.58
C SER A 216 -14.00 22.40 -1.63
N PHE A 217 -14.43 22.35 -2.88
CA PHE A 217 -13.55 21.99 -3.98
C PHE A 217 -12.42 23.02 -4.17
N GLU A 218 -12.74 24.31 -4.04
CA GLU A 218 -11.78 25.42 -4.14
C GLU A 218 -10.73 25.34 -3.01
N GLU A 219 -11.15 25.04 -1.78
CA GLU A 219 -10.24 24.81 -0.67
C GLU A 219 -9.34 23.59 -0.91
N PHE A 220 -9.85 22.52 -1.56
CA PHE A 220 -9.02 21.38 -1.97
C PHE A 220 -7.94 21.78 -2.98
N GLU A 221 -8.29 22.60 -4.00
CA GLU A 221 -7.30 23.12 -4.94
C GLU A 221 -6.22 23.98 -4.25
N GLU A 222 -6.64 24.86 -3.34
CA GLU A 222 -5.71 25.71 -2.59
C GLU A 222 -4.78 24.90 -1.69
N LEU A 223 -5.30 23.91 -0.93
CA LEU A 223 -4.47 23.07 -0.08
C LEU A 223 -3.47 22.24 -0.88
N PHE A 224 -3.86 21.79 -2.08
CA PHE A 224 -2.95 21.04 -2.96
C PHE A 224 -1.82 21.97 -3.45
N LYS A 225 -2.14 23.19 -3.87
CA LYS A 225 -1.16 24.20 -4.31
C LYS A 225 -0.26 24.70 -3.15
N ALA A 226 -0.78 24.74 -1.92
CA ALA A 226 -0.07 25.23 -0.74
C ALA A 226 1.11 24.37 -0.28
N LYS A 227 1.15 23.07 -0.67
CA LYS A 227 2.19 22.11 -0.30
C LYS A 227 2.38 21.97 1.23
N ASP A 228 1.33 22.20 1.99
CA ASP A 228 1.32 22.15 3.45
C ASP A 228 0.38 21.04 3.97
N ARG A 229 0.94 20.03 4.62
CA ARG A 229 0.19 18.91 5.21
C ARG A 229 -0.81 19.35 6.27
N LYS A 230 -0.57 20.47 6.97
CA LYS A 230 -1.47 20.97 8.03
C LYS A 230 -2.82 21.42 7.49
N ARG A 231 -2.89 21.76 6.21
CA ARG A 231 -4.12 22.19 5.52
C ARG A 231 -4.93 21.00 4.97
N ALA A 232 -4.30 19.83 4.76
CA ALA A 232 -4.99 18.66 4.26
C ALA A 232 -5.86 18.00 5.34
N GLY A 233 -6.91 17.32 4.92
CA GLY A 233 -7.86 16.65 5.77
C GLY A 233 -7.31 15.47 6.59
N LEU A 234 -8.20 14.71 7.16
CA LEU A 234 -7.87 13.58 8.02
C LEU A 234 -7.07 12.49 7.28
N ASN A 235 -6.33 11.69 8.01
CA ASN A 235 -5.65 10.51 7.50
C ASN A 235 -6.65 9.34 7.54
N ALA A 236 -7.12 8.87 6.41
CA ALA A 236 -8.06 7.75 6.33
C ALA A 236 -7.54 6.51 7.06
N PRO A 237 -8.40 5.70 7.69
CA PRO A 237 -8.00 4.49 8.42
C PRO A 237 -7.17 3.52 7.56
N PRO A 238 -6.19 2.81 8.12
CA PRO A 238 -5.29 1.95 7.33
C PRO A 238 -5.98 0.71 6.77
N HIS A 239 -6.97 0.16 7.47
CA HIS A 239 -7.63 -1.09 7.13
C HIS A 239 -8.47 -1.06 5.83
N GLY A 240 -8.72 0.12 5.27
CA GLY A 240 -9.31 0.25 3.93
C GLY A 240 -8.28 0.19 2.79
N LEU A 241 -6.97 0.23 3.08
CA LEU A 241 -5.92 0.37 2.08
C LEU A 241 -5.28 -0.98 1.71
N PHE A 242 -5.16 -1.23 0.39
CA PHE A 242 -4.57 -2.43 -0.18
C PHE A 242 -3.51 -2.09 -1.23
N LEU A 243 -2.32 -2.67 -1.12
CA LEU A 243 -1.36 -2.69 -2.22
C LEU A 243 -1.78 -3.77 -3.22
N MET A 244 -2.28 -3.36 -4.38
CA MET A 244 -2.89 -4.25 -5.38
C MET A 244 -1.88 -4.80 -6.38
N MET A 245 -0.88 -3.98 -6.79
CA MET A 245 0.08 -4.34 -7.82
C MET A 245 1.38 -3.55 -7.67
N VAL A 246 2.48 -4.20 -7.99
CA VAL A 246 3.80 -3.57 -8.19
C VAL A 246 4.31 -3.99 -9.57
N ARG A 247 4.64 -3.02 -10.42
CA ARG A 247 5.11 -3.25 -11.79
C ARG A 247 6.60 -2.92 -11.90
N TYR A 248 7.29 -3.72 -12.73
CA TYR A 248 8.73 -3.59 -13.00
C TYR A 248 9.03 -3.37 -14.49
N ASP A 249 8.02 -3.62 -15.34
CA ASP A 249 8.09 -3.53 -16.81
C ASP A 249 7.22 -2.38 -17.32
#